data_918abc18411d6d5799f0ddb18d2e9064
#
_entry.id   918abc18411d6d5799f0ddb18d2e9064
#
_cell.length_a   1.000
_cell.length_b   1.000
_cell.length_c   1.000
_cell.angle_alpha   90.00
_cell.angle_beta   90.00
_cell.angle_gamma   90.00
#
_symmetry.space_group_name_H-M   'P 1'
#
loop_
_entity.id
_entity.type
_entity.pdbx_description
1 polymer ?
#
loop_
_entity_poly.entity_id
_entity_poly.type
_entity_poly.pdbx_seq_one_letter_code
_entity_poly.pdbx_strand_id
1 'polypeptide(L)'
;PIEIPALQTMGALFMGNRPLVKIDSKVSAVFEQFIRLLIHCGLDPNDLDYIHCRGETMGKLIDEAADTIRLVQFTGSSTVAEHVAASMRGKVRLEDAGFDWKIIGPDYDEDWLDYVAWQCDEDAYNASGQKCSAQSALFVHENWAGKLLPKLGDLAARRSLDDLTVGPILSWTNEQIQAHIDAVLAVAGTELLFGGKPLEGHSIPDCFGAWEPTAINVPIAALAGDKFDLLAKELFGPYQIVVTWGDGDLDTVLALCERMENHLTAAVVSADIGFQNKVLGATVNGTTYCGMRARTTGAPQNHWFGPSGDPRGAGIGTPEAIQITWSAHREIIADQGPAPAGWETPDVR
;
A
#
# COMPACT_ATOMS: atom_id res chain seq x y z
N PRO A 1 -6.62 -7.36 -2.88
CA PRO A 1 -6.81 -7.81 -4.27
C PRO A 1 -8.15 -7.46 -4.91
N ILE A 2 -9.28 -7.36 -4.16
CA ILE A 2 -10.58 -6.97 -4.72
C ILE A 2 -11.04 -5.59 -4.28
N GLU A 3 -10.60 -5.13 -3.11
CA GLU A 3 -11.00 -3.85 -2.51
C GLU A 3 -10.68 -2.66 -3.43
N ILE A 4 -9.42 -2.50 -3.79
CA ILE A 4 -8.98 -1.37 -4.61
C ILE A 4 -9.62 -1.36 -6.01
N PRO A 5 -9.67 -2.47 -6.77
CA PRO A 5 -10.40 -2.50 -8.03
C PRO A 5 -11.86 -2.11 -7.88
N ALA A 6 -12.55 -2.57 -6.83
CA ALA A 6 -13.95 -2.21 -6.58
C ALA A 6 -14.11 -0.73 -6.27
N LEU A 7 -13.30 -0.18 -5.34
CA LEU A 7 -13.34 1.24 -4.95
C LEU A 7 -13.04 2.15 -6.13
N GLN A 8 -12.00 1.86 -6.90
CA GLN A 8 -11.62 2.68 -8.05
C GLN A 8 -12.65 2.60 -9.20
N THR A 9 -13.19 1.43 -9.46
CA THR A 9 -14.27 1.27 -10.46
C THR A 9 -15.52 2.05 -10.06
N MET A 10 -15.97 1.91 -8.81
CA MET A 10 -17.12 2.66 -8.31
C MET A 10 -16.85 4.17 -8.30
N GLY A 11 -15.64 4.59 -7.92
CA GLY A 11 -15.24 6.01 -7.96
C GLY A 11 -15.27 6.59 -9.37
N ALA A 12 -14.76 5.85 -10.35
CA ALA A 12 -14.79 6.25 -11.75
C ALA A 12 -16.23 6.42 -12.25
N LEU A 13 -17.10 5.44 -12.01
CA LEU A 13 -18.52 5.47 -12.38
C LEU A 13 -19.26 6.62 -11.67
N PHE A 14 -19.03 6.80 -10.38
CA PHE A 14 -19.65 7.86 -9.60
C PHE A 14 -19.33 9.26 -10.14
N MET A 15 -18.11 9.46 -10.65
CA MET A 15 -17.68 10.70 -11.29
C MET A 15 -18.11 10.81 -12.77
N GLY A 16 -18.94 9.89 -13.26
CA GLY A 16 -19.48 9.92 -14.64
C GLY A 16 -18.49 9.50 -15.72
N ASN A 17 -17.42 8.80 -15.36
CA ASN A 17 -16.51 8.21 -16.33
C ASN A 17 -17.04 6.87 -16.82
N ARG A 18 -16.55 6.43 -17.98
CA ARG A 18 -16.74 5.08 -18.52
C ARG A 18 -15.43 4.31 -18.42
N PRO A 19 -15.23 3.54 -17.34
CA PRO A 19 -14.00 2.80 -17.16
C PRO A 19 -13.96 1.53 -18.01
N LEU A 20 -12.80 1.30 -18.63
CA LEU A 20 -12.37 -0.02 -19.08
C LEU A 20 -11.55 -0.64 -17.94
N VAL A 21 -12.07 -1.69 -17.32
CA VAL A 21 -11.45 -2.32 -16.16
C VAL A 21 -10.66 -3.55 -16.55
N LYS A 22 -9.41 -3.64 -16.12
CA LYS A 22 -8.57 -4.84 -16.16
C LYS A 22 -7.96 -5.04 -14.80
N ILE A 23 -8.15 -6.17 -14.20
CA ILE A 23 -7.54 -6.54 -12.91
C ILE A 23 -6.57 -7.72 -13.08
N ASP A 24 -5.87 -8.07 -12.01
CA ASP A 24 -5.00 -9.24 -12.04
C ASP A 24 -5.78 -10.50 -12.42
N SER A 25 -5.20 -11.34 -13.29
CA SER A 25 -5.86 -12.53 -13.82
C SER A 25 -6.21 -13.56 -12.75
N LYS A 26 -5.52 -13.55 -11.61
CA LYS A 26 -5.74 -14.47 -10.49
C LYS A 26 -7.01 -14.15 -9.69
N VAL A 27 -7.54 -12.93 -9.80
CA VAL A 27 -8.77 -12.49 -9.12
C VAL A 27 -9.88 -12.03 -10.07
N SER A 28 -9.65 -12.11 -11.36
CA SER A 28 -10.55 -11.58 -12.39
C SER A 28 -11.95 -12.21 -12.36
N ALA A 29 -12.06 -13.52 -12.14
CA ALA A 29 -13.35 -14.20 -12.07
C ALA A 29 -14.22 -13.71 -10.90
N VAL A 30 -13.59 -13.42 -9.76
CA VAL A 30 -14.29 -12.87 -8.58
C VAL A 30 -14.78 -11.45 -8.87
N PHE A 31 -13.95 -10.64 -9.52
CA PHE A 31 -14.31 -9.27 -9.86
C PHE A 31 -15.43 -9.21 -10.94
N GLU A 32 -15.44 -10.15 -11.88
CA GLU A 32 -16.55 -10.28 -12.83
C GLU A 32 -17.89 -10.50 -12.12
N GLN A 33 -17.92 -11.30 -11.04
CA GLN A 33 -19.15 -11.47 -10.26
C GLN A 33 -19.58 -10.15 -9.57
N PHE A 34 -18.62 -9.35 -9.13
CA PHE A 34 -18.91 -8.02 -8.59
C PHE A 34 -19.54 -7.10 -9.66
N ILE A 35 -19.01 -7.09 -10.87
CA ILE A 35 -19.59 -6.33 -12.00
C ILE A 35 -21.01 -6.81 -12.30
N ARG A 36 -21.25 -8.12 -12.34
CA ARG A 36 -22.58 -8.71 -12.54
C ARG A 36 -23.56 -8.27 -11.44
N LEU A 37 -23.08 -8.18 -10.19
CA LEU A 37 -23.87 -7.65 -9.07
C LEU A 37 -24.24 -6.18 -9.30
N LEU A 38 -23.30 -5.34 -9.73
CA LEU A 38 -23.59 -3.93 -10.01
C LEU A 38 -24.64 -3.78 -11.12
N ILE A 39 -24.55 -4.56 -12.20
CA ILE A 39 -25.53 -4.58 -13.29
C ILE A 39 -26.90 -5.05 -12.75
N HIS A 40 -26.92 -6.10 -11.93
CA HIS A 40 -28.16 -6.56 -11.29
C HIS A 40 -28.81 -5.47 -10.41
N CYS A 41 -27.98 -4.63 -9.77
CA CYS A 41 -28.43 -3.49 -8.95
C CYS A 41 -28.81 -2.25 -9.77
N GLY A 42 -28.71 -2.29 -11.09
CA GLY A 42 -29.16 -1.22 -11.98
C GLY A 42 -28.09 -0.40 -12.68
N LEU A 43 -26.81 -0.83 -12.61
CA LEU A 43 -25.78 -0.25 -13.47
C LEU A 43 -26.09 -0.55 -14.93
N ASP A 44 -26.09 0.47 -15.79
CA ASP A 44 -26.19 0.26 -17.24
C ASP A 44 -24.92 -0.51 -17.73
N PRO A 45 -25.09 -1.66 -18.40
CA PRO A 45 -23.95 -2.42 -18.90
C PRO A 45 -23.11 -1.67 -19.95
N ASN A 46 -23.61 -0.57 -20.51
CA ASN A 46 -22.86 0.29 -21.43
C ASN A 46 -21.97 1.31 -20.73
N ASP A 47 -22.05 1.46 -19.41
CA ASP A 47 -21.25 2.42 -18.67
C ASP A 47 -19.92 1.86 -18.18
N LEU A 48 -19.68 0.56 -18.35
CA LEU A 48 -18.45 -0.12 -17.94
C LEU A 48 -18.09 -1.23 -18.92
N ASP A 49 -16.81 -1.27 -19.31
CA ASP A 49 -16.23 -2.42 -20.01
C ASP A 49 -15.26 -3.17 -19.10
N TYR A 50 -15.22 -4.49 -19.24
CA TYR A 50 -14.31 -5.37 -18.52
C TYR A 50 -13.53 -6.25 -19.49
N ILE A 51 -12.19 -6.21 -19.37
CA ILE A 51 -11.30 -7.03 -20.18
C ILE A 51 -10.49 -7.99 -19.33
N HIS A 52 -10.51 -9.25 -19.70
CA HIS A 52 -9.68 -10.28 -19.10
C HIS A 52 -8.50 -10.60 -20.02
N CYS A 53 -7.32 -10.08 -19.69
CA CYS A 53 -6.11 -10.28 -20.47
C CYS A 53 -4.85 -10.25 -19.61
N ARG A 54 -3.74 -10.72 -20.17
CA ARG A 54 -2.41 -10.58 -19.57
C ARG A 54 -1.89 -9.15 -19.67
N GLY A 55 -0.91 -8.82 -18.81
CA GLY A 55 -0.29 -7.50 -18.76
C GLY A 55 0.26 -7.02 -20.11
N GLU A 56 0.92 -7.90 -20.87
CA GLU A 56 1.43 -7.58 -22.21
C GLU A 56 0.34 -7.13 -23.20
N THR A 57 -0.81 -7.80 -23.16
CA THR A 57 -1.95 -7.42 -24.04
C THR A 57 -2.53 -6.09 -23.62
N MET A 58 -2.63 -5.84 -22.30
CA MET A 58 -3.10 -4.56 -21.80
C MET A 58 -2.11 -3.43 -22.11
N GLY A 59 -0.81 -3.69 -22.00
CA GLY A 59 0.24 -2.73 -22.39
C GLY A 59 0.09 -2.29 -23.85
N LYS A 60 -0.06 -3.25 -24.79
CA LYS A 60 -0.30 -2.94 -26.20
C LYS A 60 -1.57 -2.12 -26.42
N LEU A 61 -2.65 -2.45 -25.71
CA LEU A 61 -3.89 -1.67 -25.80
C LEU A 61 -3.68 -0.24 -25.31
N ILE A 62 -2.97 -0.05 -24.20
CA ILE A 62 -2.64 1.28 -23.66
C ILE A 62 -1.80 2.06 -24.69
N ASP A 63 -0.75 1.46 -25.26
CA ASP A 63 0.11 2.09 -26.25
C ASP A 63 -0.67 2.54 -27.50
N GLU A 64 -1.53 1.68 -28.04
CA GLU A 64 -2.32 1.95 -29.23
C GLU A 64 -3.44 2.97 -28.98
N ALA A 65 -4.02 2.96 -27.77
CA ALA A 65 -5.15 3.82 -27.41
C ALA A 65 -4.75 5.06 -26.58
N ALA A 66 -3.46 5.31 -26.38
CA ALA A 66 -2.95 6.36 -25.48
C ALA A 66 -3.52 7.76 -25.80
N ASP A 67 -3.81 8.07 -27.05
CA ASP A 67 -4.38 9.36 -27.43
C ASP A 67 -5.88 9.47 -27.12
N THR A 68 -6.60 8.32 -27.06
CA THR A 68 -8.03 8.25 -26.77
C THR A 68 -8.31 8.14 -25.27
N ILE A 69 -7.47 7.40 -24.55
CA ILE A 69 -7.60 7.24 -23.10
C ILE A 69 -7.26 8.55 -22.39
N ARG A 70 -8.17 9.04 -21.57
CA ARG A 70 -7.98 10.29 -20.81
C ARG A 70 -7.13 10.11 -19.57
N LEU A 71 -7.28 8.98 -18.89
CA LEU A 71 -6.61 8.70 -17.62
C LEU A 71 -6.49 7.19 -17.44
N VAL A 72 -5.37 6.72 -16.93
CA VAL A 72 -5.20 5.39 -16.38
C VAL A 72 -4.98 5.50 -14.88
N GLN A 73 -5.85 4.90 -14.08
CA GLN A 73 -5.56 4.62 -12.67
C GLN A 73 -4.92 3.24 -12.60
N PHE A 74 -3.76 3.15 -11.99
CA PHE A 74 -3.01 1.91 -11.84
C PHE A 74 -2.64 1.68 -10.37
N THR A 75 -2.86 0.45 -9.91
CA THR A 75 -2.39 -0.04 -8.61
C THR A 75 -1.61 -1.33 -8.84
N GLY A 76 -0.36 -1.38 -8.37
CA GLY A 76 0.52 -2.53 -8.57
C GLY A 76 1.98 -2.22 -8.32
N SER A 77 2.91 -2.90 -9.00
CA SER A 77 4.34 -2.66 -8.82
C SER A 77 4.84 -1.38 -9.50
N SER A 78 5.80 -0.70 -8.89
CA SER A 78 6.44 0.51 -9.40
C SER A 78 6.98 0.35 -10.81
N THR A 79 7.59 -0.79 -11.13
CA THR A 79 8.12 -1.07 -12.48
C THR A 79 7.03 -1.01 -13.55
N VAL A 80 5.85 -1.56 -13.28
CA VAL A 80 4.73 -1.51 -14.22
C VAL A 80 4.10 -0.12 -14.22
N ALA A 81 4.00 0.54 -13.07
CA ALA A 81 3.48 1.89 -12.95
C ALA A 81 4.27 2.89 -13.82
N GLU A 82 5.59 2.85 -13.77
CA GLU A 82 6.45 3.72 -14.58
C GLU A 82 6.31 3.44 -16.07
N HIS A 83 6.18 2.17 -16.47
CA HIS A 83 5.92 1.82 -17.86
C HIS A 83 4.58 2.40 -18.35
N VAL A 84 3.51 2.23 -17.57
CA VAL A 84 2.18 2.80 -17.89
C VAL A 84 2.24 4.33 -17.93
N ALA A 85 2.95 4.96 -16.99
CA ALA A 85 3.10 6.40 -16.96
C ALA A 85 3.82 6.94 -18.20
N ALA A 86 4.85 6.26 -18.66
CA ALA A 86 5.57 6.61 -19.89
C ALA A 86 4.65 6.47 -21.13
N SER A 87 3.96 5.34 -21.30
CA SER A 87 3.03 5.10 -22.40
C SER A 87 1.90 6.15 -22.44
N MET A 88 1.37 6.50 -21.26
CA MET A 88 0.29 7.48 -21.13
C MET A 88 0.75 8.94 -21.12
N ARG A 89 2.06 9.19 -21.22
CA ARG A 89 2.63 10.56 -21.16
C ARG A 89 2.18 11.32 -19.92
N GLY A 90 2.20 10.65 -18.77
CA GLY A 90 1.82 11.21 -17.48
C GLY A 90 0.31 11.32 -17.21
N LYS A 91 -0.57 10.88 -18.11
CA LYS A 91 -2.03 10.81 -17.86
C LYS A 91 -2.37 9.64 -16.97
N VAL A 92 -1.84 9.61 -15.75
CA VAL A 92 -1.97 8.52 -14.79
C VAL A 92 -2.33 9.00 -13.39
N ARG A 93 -2.95 8.09 -12.63
CA ARG A 93 -3.05 8.14 -11.19
C ARG A 93 -2.52 6.81 -10.64
N LEU A 94 -1.58 6.88 -9.71
CA LEU A 94 -0.80 5.72 -9.27
C LEU A 94 -0.99 5.45 -7.78
N GLU A 95 -1.09 4.17 -7.44
CA GLU A 95 -0.84 3.62 -6.13
C GLU A 95 0.07 2.41 -6.36
N ASP A 96 1.37 2.65 -6.34
CA ASP A 96 2.37 1.69 -6.79
C ASP A 96 3.31 1.33 -5.66
N ALA A 97 3.15 0.12 -5.16
CA ALA A 97 3.94 -0.47 -4.08
C ALA A 97 3.94 0.38 -2.79
N GLY A 98 4.49 -0.16 -1.76
CA GLY A 98 4.74 0.49 -0.49
C GLY A 98 5.64 -0.39 0.36
N PHE A 99 6.58 0.19 1.06
CA PHE A 99 7.33 -0.48 2.11
C PHE A 99 6.96 0.18 3.43
N ASP A 100 5.75 -0.12 3.88
CA ASP A 100 5.14 0.56 5.03
C ASP A 100 5.80 0.16 6.34
N TRP A 101 5.94 1.12 7.21
CA TRP A 101 6.69 0.94 8.43
C TRP A 101 5.94 1.38 9.68
N LYS A 102 6.33 0.77 10.80
CA LYS A 102 5.90 1.16 12.13
C LYS A 102 7.12 1.44 12.99
N ILE A 103 7.15 2.60 13.65
CA ILE A 103 8.13 2.96 14.67
C ILE A 103 7.49 2.84 16.04
N ILE A 104 8.05 2.02 16.92
CA ILE A 104 7.70 1.96 18.34
C ILE A 104 8.73 2.78 19.13
N GLY A 105 8.24 3.80 19.84
CA GLY A 105 9.02 4.74 20.61
C GLY A 105 9.64 4.18 21.88
N PRO A 106 10.45 4.97 22.59
CA PRO A 106 11.20 4.51 23.77
C PRO A 106 10.32 4.31 25.02
N ASP A 107 9.13 4.86 25.05
CA ASP A 107 8.20 4.91 26.17
C ASP A 107 7.47 3.58 26.39
N TYR A 108 8.26 2.56 26.83
CA TYR A 108 7.71 1.24 27.15
C TYR A 108 6.67 1.31 28.27
N ASP A 109 5.52 0.67 28.04
CA ASP A 109 4.45 0.51 29.01
C ASP A 109 3.93 -0.93 28.98
N GLU A 110 4.04 -1.64 30.11
CA GLU A 110 3.62 -3.04 30.26
C GLU A 110 2.13 -3.24 29.98
N ASP A 111 1.29 -2.29 30.36
CA ASP A 111 -0.17 -2.35 30.16
C ASP A 111 -0.56 -2.33 28.68
N TRP A 112 0.31 -1.81 27.83
CA TRP A 112 0.10 -1.75 26.38
C TRP A 112 0.75 -2.90 25.61
N LEU A 113 1.59 -3.73 26.26
CA LEU A 113 2.40 -4.73 25.57
C LEU A 113 1.56 -5.68 24.71
N ASP A 114 0.51 -6.25 25.27
CA ASP A 114 -0.34 -7.21 24.56
C ASP A 114 -1.08 -6.57 23.38
N TYR A 115 -1.57 -5.33 23.57
CA TYR A 115 -2.24 -4.61 22.50
C TYR A 115 -1.30 -4.22 21.36
N VAL A 116 -0.10 -3.72 21.70
CA VAL A 116 0.93 -3.36 20.71
C VAL A 116 1.41 -4.60 19.95
N ALA A 117 1.61 -5.73 20.64
CA ALA A 117 1.94 -6.99 19.98
C ALA A 117 0.85 -7.42 18.99
N TRP A 118 -0.42 -7.41 19.44
CA TRP A 118 -1.55 -7.76 18.58
C TRP A 118 -1.65 -6.87 17.34
N GLN A 119 -1.52 -5.55 17.50
CA GLN A 119 -1.62 -4.65 16.33
C GLN A 119 -0.44 -4.81 15.36
N CYS A 120 0.77 -5.14 15.84
CA CYS A 120 1.91 -5.43 14.97
C CYS A 120 1.72 -6.74 14.19
N ASP A 121 1.17 -7.78 14.85
CA ASP A 121 0.81 -9.04 14.19
C ASP A 121 -0.28 -8.85 13.14
N GLU A 122 -1.34 -8.12 13.48
CA GLU A 122 -2.44 -7.84 12.54
C GLU A 122 -1.99 -6.99 11.36
N ASP A 123 -1.16 -5.98 11.58
CA ASP A 123 -0.70 -5.10 10.51
C ASP A 123 0.25 -5.82 9.54
N ALA A 124 1.05 -6.77 10.03
CA ALA A 124 1.97 -7.51 9.18
C ALA A 124 1.30 -8.71 8.48
N TYR A 125 0.37 -9.42 9.13
CA TYR A 125 -0.03 -10.75 8.67
C TYR A 125 -1.52 -10.93 8.35
N ASN A 126 -2.39 -9.99 8.69
CA ASN A 126 -3.78 -10.04 8.27
C ASN A 126 -3.87 -10.09 6.73
N ALA A 127 -4.81 -10.91 6.19
CA ALA A 127 -4.92 -11.19 4.76
C ALA A 127 -3.61 -11.74 4.14
N SER A 128 -2.80 -12.46 4.93
CA SER A 128 -1.46 -12.94 4.55
C SER A 128 -0.52 -11.82 4.11
N GLY A 129 -0.60 -10.64 4.74
CA GLY A 129 0.22 -9.48 4.39
C GLY A 129 -0.05 -8.89 3.01
N GLN A 130 -1.14 -9.29 2.33
CA GLN A 130 -1.47 -8.86 0.98
C GLN A 130 -2.34 -7.60 1.00
N LYS A 131 -1.88 -6.59 1.69
CA LYS A 131 -2.46 -5.24 1.72
C LYS A 131 -1.38 -4.23 1.35
N CYS A 132 -1.74 -3.23 0.58
CA CYS A 132 -0.82 -2.13 0.26
C CYS A 132 -0.32 -1.39 1.51
N SER A 133 -1.08 -1.43 2.61
CA SER A 133 -0.76 -0.86 3.91
C SER A 133 -0.20 -1.87 4.92
N ALA A 134 0.16 -3.10 4.50
CA ALA A 134 0.73 -4.08 5.42
C ALA A 134 2.08 -3.59 5.96
N GLN A 135 2.32 -3.85 7.25
CA GLN A 135 3.58 -3.52 7.90
C GLN A 135 4.71 -4.37 7.31
N SER A 136 5.57 -3.77 6.50
CA SER A 136 6.75 -4.39 5.92
C SER A 136 8.00 -4.24 6.79
N ALA A 137 8.08 -3.17 7.58
CA ALA A 137 9.15 -2.93 8.53
C ALA A 137 8.62 -2.54 9.91
N LEU A 138 9.17 -3.16 10.95
CA LEU A 138 8.95 -2.82 12.34
C LEU A 138 10.25 -2.30 12.96
N PHE A 139 10.32 -1.00 13.20
CA PHE A 139 11.38 -0.37 13.99
C PHE A 139 10.96 -0.40 15.46
N VAL A 140 11.59 -1.25 16.26
CA VAL A 140 11.23 -1.44 17.66
C VAL A 140 12.32 -0.91 18.57
N HIS A 141 11.98 -0.02 19.51
CA HIS A 141 12.93 0.47 20.48
C HIS A 141 13.38 -0.66 21.42
N GLU A 142 14.66 -0.66 21.84
CA GLU A 142 15.25 -1.69 22.68
C GLU A 142 14.47 -1.93 23.99
N ASN A 143 13.81 -0.91 24.54
CA ASN A 143 12.96 -1.03 25.72
C ASN A 143 11.78 -2.00 25.53
N TRP A 144 11.30 -2.17 24.32
CA TRP A 144 10.19 -3.07 23.97
C TRP A 144 10.67 -4.43 23.45
N ALA A 145 11.80 -4.45 22.73
CA ALA A 145 12.20 -5.59 21.89
C ALA A 145 12.22 -6.92 22.67
N GLY A 146 12.81 -6.94 23.85
CA GLY A 146 12.95 -8.15 24.65
C GLY A 146 11.63 -8.81 25.08
N LYS A 147 10.54 -8.06 25.15
CA LYS A 147 9.21 -8.57 25.53
C LYS A 147 8.25 -8.67 24.35
N LEU A 148 8.33 -7.73 23.42
CA LEU A 148 7.45 -7.65 22.27
C LEU A 148 7.73 -8.75 21.25
N LEU A 149 8.99 -8.98 20.88
CA LEU A 149 9.35 -9.91 19.80
C LEU A 149 8.96 -11.37 20.11
N PRO A 150 9.14 -11.92 21.32
CA PRO A 150 8.60 -13.25 21.64
C PRO A 150 7.08 -13.32 21.49
N LYS A 151 6.34 -12.30 21.95
CA LYS A 151 4.88 -12.26 21.80
C LYS A 151 4.43 -12.22 20.34
N LEU A 152 5.16 -11.52 19.47
CA LEU A 152 4.89 -11.55 18.03
C LEU A 152 5.04 -12.95 17.45
N GLY A 153 6.08 -13.69 17.84
CA GLY A 153 6.25 -15.08 17.44
C GLY A 153 5.09 -15.97 17.89
N ASP A 154 4.63 -15.81 19.14
CA ASP A 154 3.49 -16.56 19.68
C ASP A 154 2.18 -16.23 18.94
N LEU A 155 1.96 -14.96 18.58
CA LEU A 155 0.78 -14.52 17.82
C LEU A 155 0.82 -15.04 16.37
N ALA A 156 1.96 -14.94 15.72
CA ALA A 156 2.19 -15.43 14.37
C ALA A 156 1.95 -16.96 14.25
N ALA A 157 2.41 -17.72 15.24
CA ALA A 157 2.26 -19.18 15.28
C ALA A 157 0.80 -19.66 15.41
N ARG A 158 -0.15 -18.80 15.79
CA ARG A 158 -1.58 -19.13 15.87
C ARG A 158 -2.28 -19.08 14.51
N ARG A 159 -1.67 -18.47 13.51
CA ARG A 159 -2.28 -18.30 12.19
C ARG A 159 -2.24 -19.59 11.40
N SER A 160 -3.35 -19.97 10.79
CA SER A 160 -3.50 -21.23 10.08
C SER A 160 -4.39 -21.13 8.85
N LEU A 161 -4.29 -22.13 7.98
CA LEU A 161 -5.20 -22.29 6.85
C LEU A 161 -6.59 -22.77 7.28
N ASP A 162 -6.68 -23.44 8.42
CA ASP A 162 -7.94 -24.06 8.90
C ASP A 162 -8.97 -23.00 9.30
N ASP A 163 -8.51 -21.90 9.87
CA ASP A 163 -9.35 -20.75 10.28
C ASP A 163 -9.25 -19.57 9.33
N LEU A 164 -8.55 -19.74 8.20
CA LEU A 164 -8.35 -18.73 7.16
C LEU A 164 -7.64 -17.44 7.63
N THR A 165 -6.86 -17.52 8.70
CA THR A 165 -6.02 -16.40 9.17
C THR A 165 -4.74 -16.24 8.36
N VAL A 166 -4.39 -17.26 7.58
CA VAL A 166 -3.48 -17.20 6.44
C VAL A 166 -4.14 -17.84 5.22
N GLY A 167 -3.68 -17.49 4.03
CA GLY A 167 -4.26 -18.00 2.79
C GLY A 167 -3.25 -17.94 1.62
N PRO A 168 -3.70 -18.22 0.39
CA PRO A 168 -2.84 -18.17 -0.79
C PRO A 168 -2.21 -16.79 -0.99
N ILE A 169 -0.94 -16.76 -1.31
CA ILE A 169 -0.20 -15.56 -1.69
C ILE A 169 -0.26 -15.46 -3.22
N LEU A 170 -0.87 -14.40 -3.74
CA LEU A 170 -1.20 -14.29 -5.15
C LEU A 170 -0.01 -13.84 -6.01
N SER A 171 0.88 -13.02 -5.45
CA SER A 171 1.94 -12.34 -6.23
C SER A 171 3.27 -13.09 -6.25
N TRP A 172 3.47 -14.03 -5.33
CA TRP A 172 4.73 -14.75 -5.14
C TRP A 172 4.48 -16.25 -5.01
N THR A 173 5.35 -17.08 -5.62
CA THR A 173 5.38 -18.52 -5.37
C THR A 173 6.25 -18.85 -4.16
N ASN A 174 6.13 -20.05 -3.60
CA ASN A 174 6.98 -20.49 -2.49
C ASN A 174 8.47 -20.44 -2.85
N GLU A 175 8.84 -20.78 -4.08
CA GLU A 175 10.22 -20.72 -4.55
C GLU A 175 10.76 -19.28 -4.53
N GLN A 176 9.96 -18.32 -5.00
CA GLN A 176 10.33 -16.91 -5.01
C GLN A 176 10.46 -16.32 -3.60
N ILE A 177 9.54 -16.71 -2.69
CA ILE A 177 9.59 -16.29 -1.30
C ILE A 177 10.84 -16.84 -0.62
N GLN A 178 11.12 -18.13 -0.79
CA GLN A 178 12.33 -18.76 -0.25
C GLN A 178 13.58 -18.07 -0.74
N ALA A 179 13.69 -17.84 -2.06
CA ALA A 179 14.84 -17.17 -2.64
C ALA A 179 15.06 -15.75 -2.07
N HIS A 180 13.99 -15.01 -1.80
CA HIS A 180 14.08 -13.70 -1.16
C HIS A 180 14.56 -13.82 0.31
N ILE A 181 13.96 -14.72 1.09
CA ILE A 181 14.34 -14.96 2.48
C ILE A 181 15.82 -15.40 2.59
N ASP A 182 16.24 -16.33 1.73
CA ASP A 182 17.64 -16.79 1.68
C ASP A 182 18.62 -15.64 1.36
N ALA A 183 18.24 -14.77 0.43
CA ALA A 183 19.05 -13.61 0.08
C ALA A 183 19.14 -12.59 1.24
N VAL A 184 18.07 -12.39 1.97
CA VAL A 184 18.05 -11.52 3.17
C VAL A 184 18.91 -12.15 4.28
N LEU A 185 18.74 -13.45 4.56
CA LEU A 185 19.51 -14.15 5.59
C LEU A 185 20.99 -14.31 5.26
N ALA A 186 21.39 -14.14 4.00
CA ALA A 186 22.79 -14.06 3.61
C ALA A 186 23.47 -12.73 3.96
N VAL A 187 22.71 -11.71 4.35
CA VAL A 187 23.27 -10.42 4.80
C VAL A 187 23.81 -10.57 6.21
N ALA A 188 25.01 -10.11 6.46
CA ALA A 188 25.67 -10.27 7.74
C ALA A 188 24.87 -9.63 8.90
N GLY A 189 24.66 -10.42 9.95
CA GLY A 189 23.96 -10.01 11.16
C GLY A 189 22.45 -10.09 11.10
N THR A 190 21.83 -10.50 9.98
CA THR A 190 20.41 -10.82 9.93
C THR A 190 20.14 -12.17 10.58
N GLU A 191 18.95 -12.31 11.17
CA GLU A 191 18.54 -13.51 11.89
C GLU A 191 17.05 -13.75 11.70
N LEU A 192 16.66 -15.01 11.43
CA LEU A 192 15.27 -15.42 11.40
C LEU A 192 14.70 -15.41 12.83
N LEU A 193 13.69 -14.61 13.10
CA LEU A 193 13.01 -14.55 14.39
C LEU A 193 11.96 -15.66 14.52
N PHE A 194 11.15 -15.85 13.48
CA PHE A 194 10.13 -16.91 13.40
C PHE A 194 9.65 -17.11 11.95
N GLY A 195 8.94 -18.22 11.70
CA GLY A 195 8.42 -18.57 10.37
C GLY A 195 9.52 -19.08 9.44
N GLY A 196 9.52 -18.57 8.21
CA GLY A 196 10.55 -18.85 7.20
C GLY A 196 10.34 -20.16 6.45
N LYS A 197 9.14 -20.75 6.48
CA LYS A 197 8.83 -22.04 5.84
C LYS A 197 7.54 -21.96 5.04
N PRO A 198 7.40 -22.78 3.98
CA PRO A 198 6.12 -22.99 3.34
C PRO A 198 5.13 -23.69 4.31
N LEU A 199 3.86 -23.36 4.17
CA LEU A 199 2.79 -24.10 4.81
C LEU A 199 2.69 -25.50 4.19
N GLU A 200 2.29 -26.49 4.98
CA GLU A 200 2.16 -27.89 4.57
C GLU A 200 0.71 -28.36 4.65
N GLY A 201 0.40 -29.52 4.04
CA GLY A 201 -0.88 -30.20 4.17
C GLY A 201 -2.06 -29.52 3.48
N HIS A 202 -1.82 -28.68 2.48
CA HIS A 202 -2.85 -27.92 1.77
C HIS A 202 -2.96 -28.31 0.28
N SER A 203 -4.05 -27.84 -0.37
CA SER A 203 -4.32 -28.03 -1.79
C SER A 203 -4.13 -26.74 -2.63
N ILE A 204 -3.43 -25.73 -2.09
CA ILE A 204 -3.14 -24.48 -2.80
C ILE A 204 -2.22 -24.83 -3.98
N PRO A 205 -2.58 -24.43 -5.24
CA PRO A 205 -1.75 -24.71 -6.42
C PRO A 205 -0.38 -24.01 -6.35
N ASP A 206 0.65 -24.65 -6.92
CA ASP A 206 2.04 -24.16 -6.90
C ASP A 206 2.25 -22.78 -7.60
N CYS A 207 1.29 -22.34 -8.40
CA CYS A 207 1.33 -20.99 -8.97
C CYS A 207 1.07 -19.87 -7.95
N PHE A 208 0.68 -20.23 -6.72
CA PHE A 208 0.49 -19.35 -5.58
C PHE A 208 1.51 -19.70 -4.48
N GLY A 209 1.84 -18.72 -3.66
CA GLY A 209 2.56 -18.97 -2.41
C GLY A 209 1.62 -19.46 -1.31
N ALA A 210 2.16 -20.23 -0.40
CA ALA A 210 1.56 -20.64 0.87
C ALA A 210 2.66 -20.65 1.92
N TRP A 211 2.73 -19.63 2.76
CA TRP A 211 3.89 -19.34 3.58
C TRP A 211 3.50 -18.97 5.00
N GLU A 212 4.29 -19.40 5.98
CA GLU A 212 4.11 -19.02 7.38
C GLU A 212 4.37 -17.51 7.58
N PRO A 213 3.67 -16.85 8.52
CA PRO A 213 4.07 -15.54 9.00
C PRO A 213 5.54 -15.50 9.40
N THR A 214 6.30 -14.62 8.79
CA THR A 214 7.76 -14.60 8.86
C THR A 214 8.28 -13.24 9.29
N ALA A 215 9.21 -13.21 10.23
CA ALA A 215 9.95 -12.01 10.60
C ALA A 215 11.46 -12.28 10.63
N ILE A 216 12.23 -11.35 10.07
CA ILE A 216 13.69 -11.38 10.08
C ILE A 216 14.21 -10.14 10.80
N ASN A 217 15.03 -10.36 11.82
CA ASN A 217 15.79 -9.28 12.47
C ASN A 217 16.89 -8.79 11.53
N VAL A 218 16.91 -7.48 11.29
CA VAL A 218 17.89 -6.82 10.44
C VAL A 218 18.62 -5.75 11.25
N PRO A 219 19.94 -5.83 11.42
CA PRO A 219 20.69 -4.78 12.09
C PRO A 219 20.51 -3.44 11.37
N ILE A 220 20.32 -2.35 12.12
CA ILE A 220 20.15 -1.00 11.57
C ILE A 220 21.31 -0.62 10.62
N ALA A 221 22.53 -1.01 10.95
CA ALA A 221 23.71 -0.78 10.11
C ALA A 221 23.67 -1.54 8.77
N ALA A 222 23.09 -2.74 8.75
CA ALA A 222 22.89 -3.49 7.51
C ALA A 222 21.84 -2.84 6.62
N LEU A 223 20.72 -2.40 7.21
CA LEU A 223 19.67 -1.68 6.48
C LEU A 223 20.19 -0.33 5.95
N ALA A 224 21.03 0.37 6.71
CA ALA A 224 21.65 1.63 6.27
C ALA A 224 22.72 1.46 5.17
N GLY A 225 23.18 0.24 4.93
CA GLY A 225 24.25 -0.11 4.00
C GLY A 225 23.84 -0.22 2.53
N ASP A 226 24.66 -0.94 1.78
CA ASP A 226 24.54 -1.17 0.33
C ASP A 226 23.48 -2.21 -0.04
N LYS A 227 22.92 -2.91 0.93
CA LYS A 227 21.86 -3.92 0.76
C LYS A 227 20.45 -3.36 1.01
N PHE A 228 20.30 -2.06 1.12
CA PHE A 228 19.01 -1.43 1.38
C PHE A 228 17.91 -1.91 0.43
N ASP A 229 18.14 -1.87 -0.88
CA ASP A 229 17.14 -2.24 -1.89
C ASP A 229 16.69 -3.71 -1.81
N LEU A 230 17.57 -4.60 -1.30
CA LEU A 230 17.20 -5.98 -1.01
C LEU A 230 16.37 -6.07 0.28
N LEU A 231 16.80 -5.39 1.34
CA LEU A 231 16.20 -5.47 2.68
C LEU A 231 14.88 -4.71 2.77
N ALA A 232 14.75 -3.59 2.05
CA ALA A 232 13.55 -2.77 1.97
C ALA A 232 12.66 -3.13 0.77
N LYS A 233 12.83 -4.33 0.20
CA LYS A 233 11.97 -4.80 -0.89
C LYS A 233 10.66 -5.34 -0.35
N GLU A 234 9.55 -4.79 -0.83
CA GLU A 234 8.22 -5.30 -0.51
C GLU A 234 8.05 -6.74 -1.01
N LEU A 235 7.73 -7.65 -0.08
CA LEU A 235 7.22 -8.97 -0.38
C LEU A 235 5.72 -8.94 -0.05
N PHE A 236 4.86 -8.87 -1.06
CA PHE A 236 3.41 -8.80 -0.87
C PHE A 236 2.86 -10.15 -0.36
N GLY A 237 3.17 -10.44 0.90
CA GLY A 237 2.97 -11.71 1.58
C GLY A 237 3.19 -11.57 3.09
N PRO A 238 3.08 -12.65 3.87
CA PRO A 238 3.18 -12.62 5.33
C PRO A 238 4.64 -12.51 5.81
N TYR A 239 5.28 -11.40 5.49
CA TYR A 239 6.70 -11.16 5.74
C TYR A 239 6.95 -9.74 6.21
N GLN A 240 7.83 -9.58 7.18
CA GLN A 240 8.35 -8.29 7.61
C GLN A 240 9.80 -8.38 8.05
N ILE A 241 10.50 -7.25 7.98
CA ILE A 241 11.76 -7.08 8.69
C ILE A 241 11.51 -6.40 10.04
N VAL A 242 12.34 -6.74 11.02
CA VAL A 242 12.36 -6.12 12.34
C VAL A 242 13.72 -5.48 12.57
N VAL A 243 13.73 -4.21 12.96
CA VAL A 243 14.95 -3.43 13.24
C VAL A 243 14.87 -2.94 14.67
N THR A 244 15.72 -3.48 15.54
CA THR A 244 15.86 -2.95 16.89
C THR A 244 16.74 -1.70 16.87
N TRP A 245 16.31 -0.63 17.56
CA TRP A 245 17.02 0.65 17.65
C TRP A 245 17.07 1.16 19.08
N GLY A 246 18.07 1.98 19.40
CA GLY A 246 18.27 2.59 20.72
C GLY A 246 18.24 4.12 20.67
N ASP A 247 18.36 4.77 21.83
CA ASP A 247 18.23 6.22 21.98
C ASP A 247 19.09 7.05 21.01
N GLY A 248 20.24 6.53 20.58
CA GLY A 248 21.16 7.20 19.65
C GLY A 248 20.81 7.02 18.16
N ASP A 249 19.84 6.16 17.82
CA ASP A 249 19.64 5.70 16.44
C ASP A 249 18.48 6.40 15.73
N LEU A 250 17.67 7.21 16.42
CA LEU A 250 16.44 7.77 15.84
C LEU A 250 16.69 8.54 14.54
N ASP A 251 17.73 9.34 14.45
CA ASP A 251 18.03 10.09 13.24
C ASP A 251 18.40 9.16 12.07
N THR A 252 19.04 8.03 12.35
CA THR A 252 19.29 6.96 11.36
C THR A 252 18.00 6.29 10.93
N VAL A 253 17.09 5.95 11.86
CA VAL A 253 15.76 5.38 11.55
C VAL A 253 14.97 6.32 10.64
N LEU A 254 14.94 7.62 10.97
CA LEU A 254 14.24 8.61 10.16
C LEU A 254 14.84 8.75 8.74
N ALA A 255 16.16 8.74 8.62
CA ALA A 255 16.86 8.74 7.33
C ALA A 255 16.56 7.47 6.51
N LEU A 256 16.39 6.32 7.16
CA LEU A 256 15.97 5.08 6.51
C LEU A 256 14.52 5.17 6.01
N CYS A 257 13.61 5.72 6.80
CA CYS A 257 12.22 5.94 6.39
C CYS A 257 12.13 6.86 5.17
N GLU A 258 12.96 7.91 5.11
CA GLU A 258 13.02 8.83 3.95
C GLU A 258 13.57 8.15 2.69
N ARG A 259 14.45 7.16 2.82
CA ARG A 259 14.97 6.38 1.68
C ARG A 259 13.95 5.42 1.08
N MET A 260 12.88 5.09 1.81
CA MET A 260 11.85 4.18 1.30
C MET A 260 11.06 4.88 0.22
N GLU A 261 10.79 4.17 -0.87
CA GLU A 261 9.98 4.67 -1.96
C GLU A 261 8.48 4.54 -1.64
N ASN A 262 7.65 5.32 -2.36
CA ASN A 262 6.19 5.18 -2.34
C ASN A 262 5.58 5.31 -0.94
N HIS A 263 5.85 6.40 -0.26
CA HIS A 263 5.41 6.72 1.10
C HIS A 263 3.89 6.65 1.29
N LEU A 264 3.34 5.42 1.41
CA LEU A 264 1.91 5.18 1.52
C LEU A 264 1.44 5.32 2.98
N THR A 265 1.72 4.33 3.82
CA THR A 265 1.32 4.39 5.23
C THR A 265 2.49 4.29 6.20
N ALA A 266 2.26 4.83 7.39
CA ALA A 266 3.20 4.75 8.50
C ALA A 266 2.46 4.73 9.84
N ALA A 267 3.10 4.17 10.86
CA ALA A 267 2.60 4.21 12.23
C ALA A 267 3.68 4.63 13.22
N VAL A 268 3.32 5.49 14.16
CA VAL A 268 4.19 5.94 15.26
C VAL A 268 3.52 5.57 16.58
N VAL A 269 4.02 4.51 17.22
CA VAL A 269 3.48 4.00 18.49
C VAL A 269 4.26 4.60 19.65
N SER A 270 3.67 5.55 20.31
CA SER A 270 4.20 6.23 21.50
C SER A 270 3.10 7.04 22.15
N ALA A 271 3.15 7.21 23.47
CA ALA A 271 2.32 8.17 24.21
C ALA A 271 3.00 9.56 24.33
N ASP A 272 4.30 9.64 24.05
CA ASP A 272 5.05 10.89 24.10
C ASP A 272 4.78 11.75 22.85
N ILE A 273 4.07 12.86 23.06
CA ILE A 273 3.75 13.82 22.00
C ILE A 273 5.01 14.47 21.41
N GLY A 274 6.06 14.67 22.22
CA GLY A 274 7.33 15.21 21.75
C GLY A 274 8.01 14.27 20.74
N PHE A 275 8.04 12.98 21.07
CA PHE A 275 8.54 11.93 20.18
C PHE A 275 7.70 11.84 18.91
N GLN A 276 6.36 11.77 19.05
CA GLN A 276 5.44 11.75 17.89
C GLN A 276 5.73 12.93 16.95
N ASN A 277 5.78 14.16 17.48
CA ASN A 277 6.02 15.36 16.67
C ASN A 277 7.40 15.34 15.98
N LYS A 278 8.42 14.78 16.63
CA LYS A 278 9.75 14.64 16.01
C LYS A 278 9.70 13.70 14.80
N VAL A 279 9.03 12.56 14.92
CA VAL A 279 8.89 11.61 13.80
C VAL A 279 8.00 12.18 12.70
N LEU A 280 6.84 12.74 13.05
CA LEU A 280 5.91 13.32 12.07
C LEU A 280 6.51 14.50 11.29
N GLY A 281 7.38 15.29 11.95
CA GLY A 281 8.07 16.39 11.30
C GLY A 281 9.20 15.99 10.34
N ALA A 282 9.62 14.73 10.39
CA ALA A 282 10.73 14.20 9.59
C ALA A 282 10.29 13.13 8.57
N THR A 283 8.98 12.87 8.43
CA THR A 283 8.44 11.85 7.53
C THR A 283 7.32 12.41 6.68
N VAL A 284 7.07 11.79 5.51
CA VAL A 284 6.18 12.34 4.48
C VAL A 284 5.11 11.37 3.99
N ASN A 285 4.87 10.24 4.69
CA ASN A 285 3.86 9.27 4.28
C ASN A 285 2.47 9.90 4.11
N GLY A 286 1.75 9.50 3.08
CA GLY A 286 0.46 10.05 2.75
C GLY A 286 -0.60 9.83 3.83
N THR A 287 -0.49 8.72 4.55
CA THR A 287 -1.32 8.44 5.73
C THR A 287 -0.43 7.99 6.88
N THR A 288 -0.37 8.78 7.94
CA THR A 288 0.40 8.44 9.14
C THR A 288 -0.50 8.39 10.36
N TYR A 289 -0.47 7.26 11.06
CA TYR A 289 -1.18 7.08 12.32
C TYR A 289 -0.21 7.28 13.48
N CYS A 290 -0.63 7.94 14.55
CA CYS A 290 0.21 8.16 15.73
C CYS A 290 -0.56 7.91 17.04
N GLY A 291 0.18 7.60 18.10
CA GLY A 291 -0.32 7.23 19.43
C GLY A 291 -0.23 5.72 19.68
N MET A 292 -0.51 5.30 20.91
CA MET A 292 -0.38 3.90 21.33
C MET A 292 -1.23 2.92 20.54
N ARG A 293 -2.27 3.40 19.84
CA ARG A 293 -3.17 2.62 19.00
C ARG A 293 -2.87 2.75 17.51
N ALA A 294 -1.74 3.32 17.15
CA ALA A 294 -1.36 3.56 15.75
C ALA A 294 -1.18 2.24 14.98
N ARG A 295 -1.74 2.18 13.78
CA ARG A 295 -1.71 1.04 12.90
C ARG A 295 -1.29 1.45 11.49
N THR A 296 -0.68 0.57 10.72
CA THR A 296 -0.43 0.81 9.30
C THR A 296 -1.65 0.45 8.45
N THR A 297 -2.47 -0.51 8.91
CA THR A 297 -3.66 -1.00 8.21
C THR A 297 -4.83 -1.22 9.17
N GLY A 298 -6.04 -1.36 8.64
CA GLY A 298 -7.23 -1.72 9.42
C GLY A 298 -7.82 -0.60 10.27
N ALA A 299 -7.39 0.64 10.12
CA ALA A 299 -8.03 1.80 10.74
C ALA A 299 -9.36 2.15 10.06
N PRO A 300 -10.22 2.98 10.66
CA PRO A 300 -11.46 3.43 10.03
C PRO A 300 -11.19 4.05 8.65
N GLN A 301 -11.95 3.63 7.65
CA GLN A 301 -11.77 4.02 6.25
C GLN A 301 -12.56 5.30 5.88
N ASN A 302 -12.68 6.25 6.80
CA ASN A 302 -13.37 7.53 6.60
C ASN A 302 -12.42 8.73 6.55
N HIS A 303 -11.18 8.49 6.20
CA HIS A 303 -10.15 9.51 6.01
C HIS A 303 -9.45 9.29 4.66
N TRP A 304 -8.68 10.28 4.22
CA TRP A 304 -7.79 10.13 3.08
C TRP A 304 -6.83 8.95 3.28
N PHE A 305 -6.67 8.13 2.24
CA PHE A 305 -5.67 7.08 2.16
C PHE A 305 -5.05 7.11 0.76
N GLY A 306 -3.75 7.30 0.68
CA GLY A 306 -3.02 7.37 -0.58
C GLY A 306 -1.55 7.70 -0.37
N PRO A 307 -0.71 7.49 -1.38
CA PRO A 307 0.72 7.80 -1.31
C PRO A 307 0.98 9.31 -1.26
N SER A 308 2.14 9.68 -0.77
CA SER A 308 2.66 11.05 -0.79
C SER A 308 4.00 11.11 -1.51
N GLY A 309 4.40 12.31 -1.92
CA GLY A 309 5.67 12.55 -2.61
C GLY A 309 5.60 12.42 -4.13
N ASP A 310 4.61 11.72 -4.68
CA ASP A 310 4.36 11.64 -6.12
C ASP A 310 3.08 12.41 -6.48
N PRO A 311 3.16 13.46 -7.34
CA PRO A 311 1.98 14.22 -7.77
C PRO A 311 1.00 13.38 -8.62
N ARG A 312 1.41 12.19 -9.07
CA ARG A 312 0.56 11.22 -9.78
C ARG A 312 -0.23 10.33 -8.80
N GLY A 313 0.01 10.43 -7.50
CA GLY A 313 -0.60 9.60 -6.48
C GLY A 313 -2.13 9.60 -6.54
N ALA A 314 -2.70 8.40 -6.42
CA ALA A 314 -4.14 8.19 -6.29
C ALA A 314 -4.51 7.98 -4.82
N GLY A 315 -5.58 8.63 -4.38
CA GLY A 315 -6.13 8.42 -3.04
C GLY A 315 -7.48 7.72 -3.07
N ILE A 316 -7.84 7.13 -1.94
CA ILE A 316 -9.15 6.51 -1.67
C ILE A 316 -9.68 6.98 -0.30
N GLY A 317 -10.85 6.52 0.08
CA GLY A 317 -11.39 6.65 1.44
C GLY A 317 -12.24 7.90 1.70
N THR A 318 -12.19 8.91 0.83
CA THR A 318 -13.02 10.11 0.97
C THR A 318 -13.60 10.58 -0.37
N PRO A 319 -14.70 11.35 -0.38
CA PRO A 319 -15.22 11.98 -1.59
C PRO A 319 -14.17 12.84 -2.31
N GLU A 320 -13.33 13.54 -1.57
CA GLU A 320 -12.22 14.34 -2.10
C GLU A 320 -11.20 13.48 -2.87
N ALA A 321 -10.81 12.34 -2.30
CA ALA A 321 -9.92 11.39 -2.96
C ALA A 321 -10.49 10.91 -4.31
N ILE A 322 -11.79 10.59 -4.35
CA ILE A 322 -12.49 10.19 -5.58
C ILE A 322 -12.48 11.33 -6.60
N GLN A 323 -12.79 12.56 -6.17
CA GLN A 323 -12.80 13.72 -7.05
C GLN A 323 -11.42 14.00 -7.64
N ILE A 324 -10.37 14.02 -6.83
CA ILE A 324 -8.99 14.27 -7.28
C ILE A 324 -8.51 13.18 -8.25
N THR A 325 -8.86 11.93 -7.98
CA THR A 325 -8.46 10.81 -8.83
C THR A 325 -9.19 10.81 -10.18
N TRP A 326 -10.53 11.03 -10.17
CA TRP A 326 -11.38 10.72 -11.31
C TRP A 326 -12.01 11.94 -12.00
N SER A 327 -11.63 13.15 -11.60
CA SER A 327 -12.09 14.38 -12.26
C SER A 327 -10.94 15.35 -12.54
N ALA A 328 -11.24 16.36 -13.31
CA ALA A 328 -10.37 17.51 -13.52
C ALA A 328 -11.16 18.79 -13.25
N HIS A 329 -10.50 19.79 -12.69
CA HIS A 329 -11.11 21.10 -12.47
C HIS A 329 -11.56 21.70 -13.81
N ARG A 330 -12.79 22.18 -13.87
CA ARG A 330 -13.35 22.94 -14.97
C ARG A 330 -14.18 24.07 -14.39
N GLU A 331 -13.88 25.26 -14.79
CA GLU A 331 -14.64 26.45 -14.42
C GLU A 331 -15.46 26.92 -15.61
N ILE A 332 -16.72 27.28 -15.36
CA ILE A 332 -17.62 27.86 -16.34
C ILE A 332 -18.08 29.19 -15.79
N ILE A 333 -17.73 30.26 -16.42
CA ILE A 333 -18.17 31.60 -16.08
C ILE A 333 -19.28 31.98 -17.06
N ALA A 334 -20.50 32.12 -16.55
CA ALA A 334 -21.64 32.55 -17.34
C ALA A 334 -21.87 34.04 -17.07
N ASP A 335 -21.45 34.85 -18.00
CA ASP A 335 -21.72 36.30 -18.01
C ASP A 335 -22.84 36.59 -19.01
N GLN A 336 -24.05 36.76 -18.49
CA GLN A 336 -25.28 36.94 -19.27
C GLN A 336 -25.92 38.31 -19.06
N GLY A 337 -25.16 39.24 -18.49
CA GLY A 337 -25.62 40.61 -18.29
C GLY A 337 -25.82 41.38 -19.60
N PRO A 338 -26.66 42.40 -19.62
CA PRO A 338 -26.73 43.33 -20.74
C PRO A 338 -25.39 44.06 -20.91
N ALA A 339 -25.10 44.54 -22.10
CA ALA A 339 -23.95 45.42 -22.31
C ALA A 339 -23.99 46.60 -21.33
N PRO A 340 -22.85 46.96 -20.70
CA PRO A 340 -22.83 48.08 -19.76
C PRO A 340 -23.36 49.36 -20.42
N ALA A 341 -24.18 50.09 -19.66
CA ALA A 341 -24.74 51.34 -20.15
C ALA A 341 -23.62 52.34 -20.46
N GLY A 342 -23.64 52.91 -21.69
CA GLY A 342 -22.60 53.83 -22.13
C GLY A 342 -21.28 53.18 -22.56
N TRP A 343 -21.27 51.84 -22.79
CA TRP A 343 -20.07 51.16 -23.29
C TRP A 343 -19.74 51.62 -24.72
N GLU A 344 -18.51 52.04 -24.93
CA GLU A 344 -17.95 52.37 -26.24
C GLU A 344 -16.70 51.51 -26.47
N THR A 345 -16.41 51.20 -27.73
CA THR A 345 -15.20 50.42 -28.07
C THR A 345 -13.95 51.18 -27.64
N PRO A 346 -13.09 50.59 -26.76
CA PRO A 346 -11.87 51.26 -26.34
C PRO A 346 -10.91 51.47 -27.52
N ASP A 347 -10.14 52.58 -27.50
CA ASP A 347 -9.06 52.82 -28.43
C ASP A 347 -8.00 51.70 -28.33
N VAL A 348 -7.51 51.23 -29.46
CA VAL A 348 -6.38 50.30 -29.54
C VAL A 348 -5.13 51.00 -29.01
N ARG A 349 -4.57 50.51 -27.92
CA ARG A 349 -3.32 50.98 -27.34
C ARG A 349 -2.12 50.28 -27.91
#